data_89af3dc8dc55d8af1d3da1f962632950
#
_entry.id   89af3dc8dc55d8af1d3da1f962632950
#
_cell.length_a   1.000
_cell.length_b   1.000
_cell.length_c   1.000
_cell.angle_alpha   90.00
_cell.angle_beta   90.00
_cell.angle_gamma   90.00
#
_symmetry.space_group_name_H-M   'P 1'
#
loop_
_entity.id
_entity.type
_entity.pdbx_description
1 polymer ?
#
loop_
_entity_poly.entity_id
_entity_poly.type
_entity_poly.pdbx_seq_one_letter_code
_entity_poly.pdbx_strand_id
1 'polypeptide(L)'
;MPRPEVGLEPSQTIAILPPAVADGIAAGEVVDRPAAVVKELVENAIDAGAARIDVRVEAAGQGLIEVVDDGHGMSPADLPVAFQRHATSKLRSLEELRTIHTLGFRGEALASIAAVAEVDAVSRSRDGGEGLRVRIQAGELLTAEGAGSPVGTRVSVGHLFFNTPARLKFLKQPATENAVISRLVGELALGNPTIAFSLKLDGRRVFETPGTGDLRATFAAVYDTQTATAMLSVGEPTVHGLISPPALHRGTRDHVVILVNGRRIQHRNLVFAIEQAYRGLREPDRFPLAVLNVLVDPAELDVNVHPTKREVRFRNEGAVFAALERACYHALRQSPLYELQATGGGPMLELHETAVVSGVLQPPPYPPPEGEGDSPAAPEIRGSRLPPLAYVGQLLHGYLVAEAPNAVVLIDQHAAHERVLFDRILQRLEAGEPASQLLLIPHDVDLMPGQVGAFEQQASWLQTLGFEGELFGPHTIRLRAAPSDMPEARVARVLDLLLTDLVGERTPDRRLRETAALIACHSAVRFGDALTPEAAGELLRSLAATDEPISCPHGRPTTLILPDDQLRRLFKRP
;
A
#
# COMPACT_ATOMS: atom_id res chain seq x y z
N MET A 1 -47.59 -29.78 22.75
CA MET A 1 -47.63 -28.30 22.73
C MET A 1 -47.50 -27.87 21.26
N PRO A 2 -48.48 -27.13 20.73
CA PRO A 2 -48.42 -26.66 19.37
C PRO A 2 -47.34 -25.56 19.21
N ARG A 3 -46.61 -25.58 18.11
CA ARG A 3 -45.66 -24.53 17.71
C ARG A 3 -46.40 -23.21 17.49
N PRO A 4 -45.86 -22.06 17.94
CA PRO A 4 -46.47 -20.78 17.58
C PRO A 4 -46.45 -20.60 16.08
N GLU A 5 -47.59 -20.37 15.46
CA GLU A 5 -47.73 -19.89 14.10
C GLU A 5 -47.08 -18.52 14.01
N VAL A 6 -46.00 -18.41 13.21
CA VAL A 6 -45.43 -17.14 12.79
C VAL A 6 -46.44 -16.52 11.84
N GLY A 7 -47.24 -15.60 12.35
CA GLY A 7 -48.14 -14.78 11.55
C GLY A 7 -47.32 -14.02 10.52
N LEU A 8 -47.48 -14.37 9.25
CA LEU A 8 -47.01 -13.56 8.14
C LEU A 8 -47.78 -12.22 8.20
N GLU A 9 -47.06 -11.15 8.53
CA GLU A 9 -47.52 -9.78 8.38
C GLU A 9 -48.06 -9.61 6.95
N PRO A 10 -49.13 -8.81 6.72
CA PRO A 10 -49.68 -8.60 5.37
C PRO A 10 -48.59 -8.06 4.44
N SER A 11 -48.51 -8.63 3.25
CA SER A 11 -47.57 -8.29 2.19
C SER A 11 -47.38 -6.77 2.09
N GLN A 12 -46.15 -6.29 2.35
CA GLN A 12 -45.81 -4.88 2.17
C GLN A 12 -46.04 -4.56 0.68
N THR A 13 -47.01 -3.72 0.40
CA THR A 13 -47.28 -3.22 -0.96
C THR A 13 -46.07 -2.39 -1.41
N ILE A 14 -45.60 -2.66 -2.62
CA ILE A 14 -44.53 -1.83 -3.24
C ILE A 14 -45.07 -0.42 -3.37
N ALA A 15 -44.39 0.55 -2.74
CA ALA A 15 -44.75 1.96 -2.80
C ALA A 15 -43.52 2.78 -3.26
N ILE A 16 -43.83 3.87 -3.99
CA ILE A 16 -42.79 4.85 -4.34
C ILE A 16 -42.41 5.59 -3.04
N LEU A 17 -41.14 5.61 -2.72
CA LEU A 17 -40.64 6.33 -1.54
C LEU A 17 -40.85 7.84 -1.67
N PRO A 18 -41.22 8.55 -0.59
CA PRO A 18 -41.19 10.00 -0.57
C PRO A 18 -39.79 10.53 -1.01
N PRO A 19 -39.71 11.61 -1.79
CA PRO A 19 -38.46 12.14 -2.29
C PRO A 19 -37.38 12.31 -1.21
N ALA A 20 -37.73 12.88 -0.07
CA ALA A 20 -36.79 13.09 1.06
C ALA A 20 -36.21 11.76 1.61
N VAL A 21 -36.97 10.67 1.59
CA VAL A 21 -36.49 9.34 2.04
C VAL A 21 -35.60 8.72 0.96
N ALA A 22 -36.00 8.79 -0.32
CA ALA A 22 -35.21 8.33 -1.45
C ALA A 22 -33.88 9.10 -1.52
N ASP A 23 -33.90 10.40 -1.29
CA ASP A 23 -32.74 11.28 -1.25
C ASP A 23 -31.81 10.93 -0.09
N GLY A 24 -32.35 10.66 1.09
CA GLY A 24 -31.57 10.21 2.24
C GLY A 24 -30.88 8.87 2.03
N ILE A 25 -31.53 7.91 1.35
CA ILE A 25 -30.94 6.60 1.01
C ILE A 25 -29.82 6.78 -0.03
N ALA A 26 -30.08 7.47 -1.14
CA ALA A 26 -29.10 7.69 -2.20
C ALA A 26 -27.90 8.54 -1.72
N ALA A 27 -28.13 9.55 -0.87
CA ALA A 27 -27.07 10.31 -0.23
C ALA A 27 -26.13 9.40 0.59
N GLY A 28 -26.65 8.27 1.11
CA GLY A 28 -25.87 7.32 1.87
C GLY A 28 -24.89 6.49 1.08
N GLU A 29 -25.11 6.32 -0.18
CA GLU A 29 -24.17 5.64 -1.07
C GLU A 29 -22.99 6.54 -1.45
N VAL A 30 -23.17 7.88 -1.37
CA VAL A 30 -22.15 8.87 -1.72
C VAL A 30 -21.45 9.40 -0.47
N VAL A 31 -22.19 9.68 0.61
CA VAL A 31 -21.71 10.27 1.86
C VAL A 31 -21.95 9.30 3.01
N ASP A 32 -20.95 8.48 3.30
CA ASP A 32 -20.95 7.49 4.40
C ASP A 32 -20.29 8.01 5.68
N ARG A 33 -19.38 8.99 5.56
CA ARG A 33 -18.57 9.53 6.66
C ARG A 33 -18.06 10.94 6.37
N PRO A 34 -17.57 11.69 7.39
CA PRO A 34 -17.03 13.04 7.22
C PRO A 34 -15.94 13.15 6.15
N ALA A 35 -15.02 12.18 6.08
CA ALA A 35 -13.97 12.15 5.08
C ALA A 35 -14.50 12.11 3.63
N ALA A 36 -15.68 11.53 3.37
CA ALA A 36 -16.29 11.55 2.05
C ALA A 36 -16.72 12.96 1.65
N VAL A 37 -17.28 13.75 2.59
CA VAL A 37 -17.63 15.16 2.38
C VAL A 37 -16.37 15.96 2.05
N VAL A 38 -15.31 15.84 2.86
CA VAL A 38 -14.03 16.53 2.64
C VAL A 38 -13.48 16.19 1.27
N LYS A 39 -13.51 14.90 0.87
CA LYS A 39 -13.05 14.44 -0.43
C LYS A 39 -13.76 15.15 -1.57
N GLU A 40 -15.09 15.11 -1.58
CA GLU A 40 -15.87 15.67 -2.67
C GLU A 40 -15.72 17.20 -2.77
N LEU A 41 -15.65 17.91 -1.64
CA LEU A 41 -15.45 19.35 -1.64
C LEU A 41 -14.05 19.75 -2.14
N VAL A 42 -13.00 19.02 -1.71
CA VAL A 42 -11.62 19.28 -2.16
C VAL A 42 -11.44 18.92 -3.62
N GLU A 43 -12.01 17.80 -4.10
CA GLU A 43 -11.99 17.44 -5.53
C GLU A 43 -12.70 18.49 -6.39
N ASN A 44 -13.79 19.09 -5.91
CA ASN A 44 -14.45 20.18 -6.61
C ASN A 44 -13.59 21.45 -6.66
N ALA A 45 -12.85 21.75 -5.59
CA ALA A 45 -11.93 22.89 -5.56
C ALA A 45 -10.73 22.68 -6.53
N ILE A 46 -10.20 21.46 -6.61
CA ILE A 46 -9.16 21.09 -7.60
C ILE A 46 -9.70 21.25 -9.02
N ASP A 47 -10.90 20.71 -9.30
CA ASP A 47 -11.54 20.81 -10.61
C ASP A 47 -11.87 22.28 -10.99
N ALA A 48 -12.08 23.16 -10.00
CA ALA A 48 -12.26 24.60 -10.20
C ALA A 48 -10.95 25.35 -10.51
N GLY A 49 -9.82 24.63 -10.59
CA GLY A 49 -8.51 25.21 -10.89
C GLY A 49 -7.99 26.12 -9.77
N ALA A 50 -8.25 25.76 -8.52
CA ALA A 50 -7.75 26.49 -7.37
C ALA A 50 -6.21 26.41 -7.29
N ALA A 51 -5.58 27.51 -6.90
CA ALA A 51 -4.16 27.56 -6.54
C ALA A 51 -3.96 27.34 -5.02
N ARG A 52 -5.02 27.61 -4.23
CA ARG A 52 -5.03 27.43 -2.78
C ARG A 52 -6.33 26.80 -2.32
N ILE A 53 -6.23 25.82 -1.41
CA ILE A 53 -7.36 25.12 -0.79
C ILE A 53 -7.12 25.07 0.72
N ASP A 54 -8.01 25.71 1.49
CA ASP A 54 -7.99 25.69 2.96
C ASP A 54 -9.11 24.77 3.46
N VAL A 55 -8.76 23.76 4.26
CA VAL A 55 -9.68 22.78 4.85
C VAL A 55 -9.69 22.97 6.36
N ARG A 56 -10.87 23.16 6.94
CA ARG A 56 -11.09 23.24 8.39
C ARG A 56 -12.16 22.23 8.80
N VAL A 57 -11.85 21.47 9.83
CA VAL A 57 -12.77 20.47 10.38
C VAL A 57 -12.84 20.62 11.90
N GLU A 58 -14.05 20.57 12.45
CA GLU A 58 -14.28 20.61 13.89
C GLU A 58 -15.16 19.43 14.32
N ALA A 59 -14.92 18.93 15.53
CA ALA A 59 -15.59 17.77 16.12
C ALA A 59 -15.57 16.57 15.14
N ALA A 60 -14.40 16.29 14.54
CA ALA A 60 -14.20 15.22 13.56
C ALA A 60 -15.18 15.26 12.36
N GLY A 61 -15.63 16.45 12.00
CA GLY A 61 -16.56 16.69 10.89
C GLY A 61 -18.03 16.59 11.23
N GLN A 62 -18.39 16.32 12.47
CA GLN A 62 -19.78 16.37 12.92
C GLN A 62 -20.24 17.81 13.19
N GLY A 63 -19.34 18.65 13.72
CA GLY A 63 -19.62 20.06 14.01
C GLY A 63 -19.52 20.93 12.77
N LEU A 64 -18.36 20.89 12.10
CA LEU A 64 -18.08 21.70 10.92
C LEU A 64 -17.10 20.99 9.97
N ILE A 65 -17.39 21.05 8.69
CA ILE A 65 -16.43 20.84 7.60
C ILE A 65 -16.49 22.07 6.72
N GLU A 66 -15.40 22.81 6.60
CA GLU A 66 -15.30 23.99 5.75
C GLU A 66 -14.16 23.82 4.76
N VAL A 67 -14.45 24.04 3.49
CA VAL A 67 -13.47 24.09 2.40
C VAL A 67 -13.58 25.44 1.70
N VAL A 68 -12.45 26.13 1.59
CA VAL A 68 -12.33 27.43 0.91
C VAL A 68 -11.30 27.28 -0.20
N ASP A 69 -11.66 27.69 -1.39
CA ASP A 69 -10.80 27.70 -2.56
C ASP A 69 -10.78 29.07 -3.26
N ASP A 70 -9.73 29.33 -4.03
CA ASP A 70 -9.54 30.49 -4.89
C ASP A 70 -9.73 30.15 -6.38
N GLY A 71 -10.46 29.09 -6.69
CA GLY A 71 -10.76 28.63 -8.03
C GLY A 71 -11.58 29.63 -8.86
N HIS A 72 -12.16 29.15 -9.99
CA HIS A 72 -12.94 30.05 -10.85
C HIS A 72 -14.28 30.49 -10.23
N GLY A 73 -14.74 29.86 -9.17
CA GLY A 73 -16.01 30.13 -8.51
C GLY A 73 -17.24 29.79 -9.37
N MET A 74 -18.42 30.20 -8.88
CA MET A 74 -19.70 29.98 -9.55
C MET A 74 -20.44 31.31 -9.70
N SER A 75 -21.22 31.44 -10.79
CA SER A 75 -22.09 32.60 -10.96
C SER A 75 -23.28 32.56 -9.97
N PRO A 76 -23.94 33.70 -9.69
CA PRO A 76 -25.16 33.72 -8.87
C PRO A 76 -26.28 32.82 -9.39
N ALA A 77 -26.34 32.55 -10.71
CA ALA A 77 -27.31 31.65 -11.30
C ALA A 77 -26.95 30.17 -11.09
N ASP A 78 -25.64 29.83 -11.09
CA ASP A 78 -25.14 28.45 -11.00
C ASP A 78 -25.11 27.92 -9.58
N LEU A 79 -24.79 28.78 -8.58
CA LEU A 79 -24.59 28.33 -7.20
C LEU A 79 -25.78 27.59 -6.60
N PRO A 80 -27.05 28.07 -6.72
CA PRO A 80 -28.20 27.32 -6.22
C PRO A 80 -28.45 26.01 -7.00
N VAL A 81 -28.15 26.02 -8.32
CA VAL A 81 -28.33 24.86 -9.19
C VAL A 81 -27.30 23.76 -8.88
N ALA A 82 -26.07 24.12 -8.45
CA ALA A 82 -25.00 23.19 -8.11
C ALA A 82 -25.38 22.18 -7.00
N PHE A 83 -26.36 22.51 -6.16
CA PHE A 83 -26.89 21.65 -5.10
C PHE A 83 -28.12 20.82 -5.53
N GLN A 84 -28.54 20.93 -6.79
CA GLN A 84 -29.59 20.08 -7.35
C GLN A 84 -29.00 18.76 -7.89
N ARG A 85 -29.79 17.70 -7.87
CA ARG A 85 -29.38 16.41 -8.43
C ARG A 85 -29.15 16.50 -9.94
N HIS A 86 -28.13 15.78 -10.40
CA HIS A 86 -27.75 15.72 -11.81
C HIS A 86 -27.28 17.08 -12.39
N ALA A 87 -27.01 18.06 -11.53
CA ALA A 87 -26.42 19.33 -11.92
C ALA A 87 -24.89 19.21 -12.02
N THR A 88 -24.37 19.33 -13.23
CA THR A 88 -22.92 19.28 -13.48
C THR A 88 -22.55 20.18 -14.65
N SER A 89 -21.44 20.90 -14.50
CA SER A 89 -20.79 21.64 -15.60
C SER A 89 -19.75 20.79 -16.35
N LYS A 90 -19.46 19.56 -15.85
CA LYS A 90 -18.30 18.75 -16.23
C LYS A 90 -18.59 17.71 -17.32
N LEU A 91 -19.87 17.45 -17.63
CA LEU A 91 -20.32 16.51 -18.66
C LEU A 91 -21.56 17.02 -19.36
N ARG A 92 -21.58 16.91 -20.68
CA ARG A 92 -22.74 17.25 -21.52
C ARG A 92 -23.23 16.10 -22.40
N SER A 93 -22.36 15.07 -22.61
CA SER A 93 -22.70 13.91 -23.43
C SER A 93 -22.14 12.61 -22.88
N LEU A 94 -22.71 11.47 -23.30
CA LEU A 94 -22.18 10.13 -22.96
C LEU A 94 -20.80 9.86 -23.57
N GLU A 95 -20.45 10.55 -24.66
CA GLU A 95 -19.14 10.39 -25.30
C GLU A 95 -18.02 10.99 -24.46
N GLU A 96 -18.30 12.11 -23.76
CA GLU A 96 -17.34 12.76 -22.84
C GLU A 96 -17.02 11.88 -21.62
N LEU A 97 -17.87 10.89 -21.30
CA LEU A 97 -17.59 9.89 -20.25
C LEU A 97 -16.31 9.07 -20.51
N ARG A 98 -15.90 8.95 -21.77
CA ARG A 98 -14.69 8.19 -22.16
C ARG A 98 -13.40 8.98 -22.00
N THR A 99 -13.48 10.31 -21.93
CA THR A 99 -12.32 11.22 -21.89
C THR A 99 -12.37 12.15 -20.68
N ILE A 100 -12.85 11.66 -19.53
CA ILE A 100 -13.00 12.47 -18.32
C ILE A 100 -11.64 12.86 -17.77
N HIS A 101 -11.36 14.17 -17.75
CA HIS A 101 -10.17 14.74 -17.10
C HIS A 101 -10.46 15.26 -15.69
N THR A 102 -11.73 15.52 -15.32
CA THR A 102 -12.12 16.03 -14.00
C THR A 102 -12.25 14.92 -12.96
N LEU A 103 -11.96 15.22 -11.68
CA LEU A 103 -12.09 14.28 -10.57
C LEU A 103 -13.57 13.95 -10.29
N GLY A 104 -14.47 14.95 -10.35
CA GLY A 104 -15.93 14.82 -10.23
C GLY A 104 -16.65 14.92 -11.57
N PHE A 105 -17.79 14.23 -11.78
CA PHE A 105 -18.63 14.37 -13.01
C PHE A 105 -20.12 14.04 -12.84
N ARG A 106 -20.54 13.36 -11.75
CA ARG A 106 -21.91 12.82 -11.63
C ARG A 106 -22.98 13.84 -11.28
N GLY A 107 -22.61 15.04 -10.78
CA GLY A 107 -23.57 16.04 -10.33
C GLY A 107 -24.45 15.63 -9.16
N GLU A 108 -23.96 14.75 -8.29
CA GLU A 108 -24.71 14.20 -7.16
C GLU A 108 -24.08 14.51 -5.79
N ALA A 109 -22.79 14.84 -5.76
CA ALA A 109 -22.06 14.98 -4.50
C ALA A 109 -22.59 16.12 -3.62
N LEU A 110 -22.70 17.34 -4.16
CA LEU A 110 -23.21 18.50 -3.40
C LEU A 110 -24.66 18.32 -2.98
N ALA A 111 -25.52 17.76 -3.85
CA ALA A 111 -26.90 17.43 -3.53
C ALA A 111 -26.99 16.39 -2.40
N SER A 112 -26.15 15.34 -2.44
CA SER A 112 -26.08 14.31 -1.41
C SER A 112 -25.59 14.86 -0.06
N ILE A 113 -24.60 15.76 -0.06
CA ILE A 113 -24.14 16.44 1.15
C ILE A 113 -25.27 17.30 1.74
N ALA A 114 -25.92 18.12 0.91
CA ALA A 114 -26.99 19.01 1.34
C ALA A 114 -28.22 18.25 1.89
N ALA A 115 -28.52 17.05 1.38
CA ALA A 115 -29.62 16.22 1.85
C ALA A 115 -29.43 15.72 3.30
N VAL A 116 -28.19 15.60 3.80
CA VAL A 116 -27.87 15.03 5.13
C VAL A 116 -27.19 16.02 6.08
N ALA A 117 -27.11 17.31 5.72
CA ALA A 117 -26.40 18.31 6.50
C ALA A 117 -27.05 19.70 6.36
N GLU A 118 -26.54 20.66 7.12
CA GLU A 118 -26.74 22.09 6.93
C GLU A 118 -25.58 22.63 6.10
N VAL A 119 -25.86 23.29 4.98
CA VAL A 119 -24.84 23.84 4.09
C VAL A 119 -24.96 25.35 4.01
N ASP A 120 -23.85 26.05 4.18
CA ASP A 120 -23.67 27.47 3.92
C ASP A 120 -22.60 27.62 2.85
N ALA A 121 -22.97 28.01 1.65
CA ALA A 121 -22.06 28.17 0.55
C ALA A 121 -22.04 29.62 0.04
N VAL A 122 -20.83 30.13 -0.18
CA VAL A 122 -20.60 31.45 -0.78
C VAL A 122 -19.68 31.28 -1.97
N SER A 123 -20.07 31.83 -3.12
CA SER A 123 -19.21 31.77 -4.30
C SER A 123 -19.29 33.07 -5.11
N ARG A 124 -18.16 33.41 -5.73
CA ARG A 124 -18.04 34.49 -6.70
C ARG A 124 -17.26 34.03 -7.91
N SER A 125 -17.83 34.20 -9.09
CA SER A 125 -17.19 33.85 -10.35
C SER A 125 -16.01 34.79 -10.65
N ARG A 126 -14.96 34.22 -11.27
CA ARG A 126 -13.83 34.97 -11.83
C ARG A 126 -14.24 35.86 -12.99
N ASP A 127 -15.32 35.53 -13.71
CA ASP A 127 -15.84 36.31 -14.84
C ASP A 127 -16.51 37.63 -14.39
N GLY A 128 -16.54 37.91 -13.10
CA GLY A 128 -17.09 39.14 -12.52
C GLY A 128 -18.47 38.96 -11.90
N GLY A 129 -19.06 40.10 -11.43
CA GLY A 129 -20.33 40.10 -10.74
C GLY A 129 -20.23 40.07 -9.22
N GLU A 130 -21.37 40.16 -8.56
CA GLU A 130 -21.47 40.02 -7.10
C GLU A 130 -21.42 38.55 -6.72
N GLY A 131 -20.90 38.25 -5.51
CA GLY A 131 -20.97 36.91 -4.94
C GLY A 131 -22.39 36.60 -4.46
N LEU A 132 -22.73 35.33 -4.40
CA LEU A 132 -23.98 34.84 -3.83
C LEU A 132 -23.69 33.94 -2.63
N ARG A 133 -24.51 34.06 -1.59
CA ARG A 133 -24.56 33.12 -0.46
C ARG A 133 -25.86 32.33 -0.53
N VAL A 134 -25.77 31.02 -0.40
CA VAL A 134 -26.92 30.14 -0.26
C VAL A 134 -26.84 29.37 1.04
N ARG A 135 -28.00 29.16 1.69
CA ARG A 135 -28.17 28.29 2.84
C ARG A 135 -29.15 27.20 2.50
N ILE A 136 -28.75 25.98 2.78
CA ILE A 136 -29.51 24.79 2.43
C ILE A 136 -29.57 23.89 3.66
N GLN A 137 -30.72 23.31 3.96
CA GLN A 137 -30.89 22.35 5.05
C GLN A 137 -31.73 21.18 4.57
N ALA A 138 -31.26 19.96 4.78
CA ALA A 138 -31.92 18.73 4.36
C ALA A 138 -32.31 18.73 2.86
N GLY A 139 -31.52 19.37 2.00
CA GLY A 139 -31.74 19.49 0.58
C GLY A 139 -32.64 20.67 0.15
N GLU A 140 -33.25 21.39 1.09
CA GLU A 140 -34.11 22.54 0.83
C GLU A 140 -33.33 23.85 0.86
N LEU A 141 -33.44 24.67 -0.18
CA LEU A 141 -32.85 26.00 -0.25
C LEU A 141 -33.66 26.96 0.66
N LEU A 142 -33.02 27.44 1.73
CA LEU A 142 -33.62 28.34 2.70
C LEU A 142 -33.47 29.82 2.29
N THR A 143 -32.27 30.22 1.89
CA THR A 143 -31.98 31.61 1.48
C THR A 143 -30.98 31.66 0.33
N ALA A 144 -31.09 32.70 -0.51
CA ALA A 144 -30.11 33.05 -1.53
C ALA A 144 -29.97 34.58 -1.54
N GLU A 145 -28.83 35.07 -1.12
CA GLU A 145 -28.59 36.51 -0.85
C GLU A 145 -27.28 36.94 -1.48
N GLY A 146 -27.22 38.18 -2.01
CA GLY A 146 -25.97 38.80 -2.46
C GLY A 146 -24.94 38.87 -1.32
N ALA A 147 -23.70 38.49 -1.59
CA ALA A 147 -22.63 38.46 -0.61
C ALA A 147 -21.33 39.01 -1.18
N GLY A 148 -20.67 39.88 -0.43
CA GLY A 148 -19.28 40.26 -0.72
C GLY A 148 -18.35 39.07 -0.45
N SER A 149 -17.63 38.62 -1.48
CA SER A 149 -16.69 37.48 -1.40
C SER A 149 -15.50 37.73 -2.33
N PRO A 150 -14.30 37.25 -2.01
CA PRO A 150 -13.25 37.08 -3.02
C PRO A 150 -13.71 36.09 -4.11
N VAL A 151 -12.98 36.06 -5.24
CA VAL A 151 -13.19 35.04 -6.28
C VAL A 151 -12.87 33.67 -5.70
N GLY A 152 -13.67 32.66 -6.05
CA GLY A 152 -13.57 31.30 -5.53
C GLY A 152 -14.83 30.85 -4.81
N THR A 153 -14.74 29.78 -4.04
CA THR A 153 -15.88 29.21 -3.34
C THR A 153 -15.53 28.89 -1.89
N ARG A 154 -16.48 29.12 -0.99
CA ARG A 154 -16.45 28.62 0.38
C ARG A 154 -17.68 27.76 0.61
N VAL A 155 -17.50 26.53 1.03
CA VAL A 155 -18.58 25.62 1.42
C VAL A 155 -18.36 25.20 2.87
N SER A 156 -19.34 25.51 3.73
CA SER A 156 -19.37 25.10 5.13
C SER A 156 -20.52 24.13 5.34
N VAL A 157 -20.19 22.93 5.83
CA VAL A 157 -21.14 21.84 6.12
C VAL A 157 -21.18 21.63 7.62
N GLY A 158 -22.33 21.93 8.22
CA GLY A 158 -22.59 21.76 9.64
C GLY A 158 -23.56 20.63 9.93
N HIS A 159 -23.54 20.14 11.18
CA HIS A 159 -24.51 19.15 11.69
C HIS A 159 -24.68 17.94 10.78
N LEU A 160 -23.57 17.41 10.25
CA LEU A 160 -23.58 16.25 9.35
C LEU A 160 -24.35 15.07 9.96
N PHE A 161 -25.28 14.50 9.21
CA PHE A 161 -26.17 13.40 9.60
C PHE A 161 -27.24 13.73 10.66
N PHE A 162 -27.56 15.02 10.88
CA PHE A 162 -28.57 15.43 11.87
C PHE A 162 -29.95 14.77 11.64
N ASN A 163 -30.32 14.51 10.40
CA ASN A 163 -31.57 13.86 9.97
C ASN A 163 -31.42 12.33 9.74
N THR A 164 -30.23 11.77 9.94
CA THR A 164 -29.94 10.34 9.77
C THR A 164 -29.22 9.77 10.99
N PRO A 165 -29.89 9.69 12.17
CA PRO A 165 -29.24 9.35 13.44
C PRO A 165 -28.64 7.93 13.47
N ALA A 166 -29.12 7.02 12.62
CA ALA A 166 -28.50 5.70 12.47
C ALA A 166 -27.06 5.81 11.99
N ARG A 167 -26.74 6.74 11.07
CA ARG A 167 -25.38 6.94 10.56
C ARG A 167 -24.43 7.52 11.59
N LEU A 168 -24.91 8.45 12.44
CA LEU A 168 -24.10 9.00 13.53
C LEU A 168 -23.58 7.89 14.45
N LYS A 169 -24.37 6.82 14.67
CA LYS A 169 -23.97 5.67 15.51
C LYS A 169 -22.87 4.81 14.88
N PHE A 170 -22.70 4.84 13.56
CA PHE A 170 -21.67 4.09 12.85
C PHE A 170 -20.35 4.85 12.66
N LEU A 171 -20.30 6.13 13.01
CA LEU A 171 -19.06 6.89 12.97
C LEU A 171 -18.07 6.34 14.01
N LYS A 172 -16.82 6.28 13.63
CA LYS A 172 -15.74 5.85 14.51
C LYS A 172 -15.42 6.94 15.56
N GLN A 173 -14.51 6.62 16.49
CA GLN A 173 -14.02 7.59 17.46
C GLN A 173 -13.45 8.84 16.75
N PRO A 174 -13.62 10.05 17.33
CA PRO A 174 -13.16 11.31 16.71
C PRO A 174 -11.70 11.30 16.25
N ALA A 175 -10.80 10.72 17.04
CA ALA A 175 -9.39 10.58 16.67
C ALA A 175 -9.20 9.75 15.39
N THR A 176 -10.01 8.70 15.20
CA THR A 176 -9.96 7.85 13.99
C THR A 176 -10.48 8.61 12.76
N GLU A 177 -11.60 9.35 12.88
CA GLU A 177 -12.14 10.15 11.78
C GLU A 177 -11.15 11.27 11.39
N ASN A 178 -10.57 11.97 12.36
CA ASN A 178 -9.54 12.99 12.14
C ASN A 178 -8.30 12.41 11.43
N ALA A 179 -7.85 11.21 11.81
CA ALA A 179 -6.73 10.54 11.14
C ALA A 179 -7.05 10.19 9.67
N VAL A 180 -8.27 9.73 9.39
CA VAL A 180 -8.72 9.44 8.00
C VAL A 180 -8.80 10.72 7.17
N ILE A 181 -9.33 11.82 7.72
CA ILE A 181 -9.40 13.12 7.04
C ILE A 181 -8.00 13.65 6.77
N SER A 182 -7.11 13.63 7.77
CA SER A 182 -5.73 14.10 7.63
C SER A 182 -4.98 13.34 6.52
N ARG A 183 -5.09 12.02 6.51
CA ARG A 183 -4.49 11.17 5.47
C ARG A 183 -5.08 11.51 4.09
N LEU A 184 -6.38 11.60 3.97
CA LEU A 184 -7.05 11.91 2.70
C LEU A 184 -6.60 13.24 2.11
N VAL A 185 -6.60 14.33 2.91
CA VAL A 185 -6.18 15.65 2.44
C VAL A 185 -4.67 15.66 2.12
N GLY A 186 -3.85 14.95 2.91
CA GLY A 186 -2.43 14.76 2.62
C GLY A 186 -2.19 14.05 1.28
N GLU A 187 -2.94 12.98 0.99
CA GLU A 187 -2.86 12.26 -0.29
C GLU A 187 -3.30 13.12 -1.48
N LEU A 188 -4.35 13.93 -1.33
CA LEU A 188 -4.78 14.89 -2.35
C LEU A 188 -3.75 15.98 -2.59
N ALA A 189 -3.10 16.48 -1.53
CA ALA A 189 -2.02 17.45 -1.64
C ALA A 189 -0.80 16.87 -2.36
N LEU A 190 -0.42 15.62 -2.04
CA LEU A 190 0.69 14.91 -2.72
C LEU A 190 0.38 14.65 -4.20
N GLY A 191 -0.88 14.45 -4.56
CA GLY A 191 -1.32 14.31 -5.95
C GLY A 191 -1.34 15.63 -6.73
N ASN A 192 -1.35 16.77 -6.02
CA ASN A 192 -1.48 18.10 -6.61
C ASN A 192 -0.45 19.08 -6.02
N PRO A 193 0.86 18.86 -6.21
CA PRO A 193 1.90 19.66 -5.56
C PRO A 193 1.96 21.12 -6.02
N THR A 194 1.26 21.48 -7.09
CA THR A 194 1.10 22.86 -7.58
C THR A 194 0.04 23.66 -6.82
N ILE A 195 -0.76 23.00 -5.99
CA ILE A 195 -1.81 23.62 -5.17
C ILE A 195 -1.31 23.74 -3.73
N ALA A 196 -1.49 24.91 -3.13
CA ALA A 196 -1.22 25.12 -1.70
C ALA A 196 -2.40 24.59 -0.88
N PHE A 197 -2.18 23.60 -0.04
CA PHE A 197 -3.17 23.06 0.89
C PHE A 197 -2.89 23.48 2.31
N SER A 198 -3.94 23.79 3.06
CA SER A 198 -3.87 23.97 4.50
C SER A 198 -4.95 23.11 5.18
N LEU A 199 -4.56 22.32 6.16
CA LEU A 199 -5.49 21.52 6.96
C LEU A 199 -5.45 21.96 8.42
N LYS A 200 -6.62 22.29 8.98
CA LYS A 200 -6.83 22.55 10.40
C LYS A 200 -7.88 21.62 10.97
N LEU A 201 -7.54 20.92 12.06
CA LEU A 201 -8.44 20.07 12.83
C LEU A 201 -8.61 20.65 14.23
N ASP A 202 -9.84 20.90 14.65
CA ASP A 202 -10.19 21.44 15.97
C ASP A 202 -9.36 22.70 16.33
N GLY A 203 -9.21 23.61 15.35
CA GLY A 203 -8.44 24.87 15.49
C GLY A 203 -6.91 24.71 15.39
N ARG A 204 -6.37 23.50 15.39
CA ARG A 204 -4.93 23.23 15.26
C ARG A 204 -4.54 22.98 13.82
N ARG A 205 -3.46 23.61 13.35
CA ARG A 205 -2.89 23.35 12.04
C ARG A 205 -2.22 21.96 12.05
N VAL A 206 -2.60 21.10 11.12
CA VAL A 206 -2.00 19.77 10.92
C VAL A 206 -0.83 19.87 9.96
N PHE A 207 -1.05 20.47 8.79
CA PHE A 207 0.00 20.78 7.81
C PHE A 207 -0.40 21.95 6.91
N GLU A 208 0.59 22.50 6.18
CA GLU A 208 0.41 23.50 5.13
C GLU A 208 1.47 23.26 4.04
N THR A 209 1.02 23.05 2.79
CA THR A 209 1.91 22.79 1.65
C THR A 209 2.19 24.06 0.86
N PRO A 210 3.36 24.19 0.22
CA PRO A 210 3.76 25.44 -0.42
C PRO A 210 3.08 25.71 -1.77
N GLY A 211 2.54 24.70 -2.46
CA GLY A 211 1.93 24.86 -3.79
C GLY A 211 2.90 25.22 -4.91
N THR A 212 4.17 24.88 -4.78
CA THR A 212 5.24 25.26 -5.72
C THR A 212 5.45 24.28 -6.88
N GLY A 213 4.72 23.15 -6.90
CA GLY A 213 4.95 22.06 -7.85
C GLY A 213 6.05 21.09 -7.41
N ASP A 214 6.77 21.38 -6.32
CA ASP A 214 7.77 20.48 -5.77
C ASP A 214 7.11 19.42 -4.89
N LEU A 215 7.08 18.18 -5.39
CA LEU A 215 6.52 17.03 -4.68
C LEU A 215 7.29 16.75 -3.37
N ARG A 216 8.62 16.95 -3.34
CA ARG A 216 9.43 16.72 -2.14
C ARG A 216 9.13 17.75 -1.05
N ALA A 217 8.96 19.01 -1.42
CA ALA A 217 8.55 20.05 -0.49
C ALA A 217 7.11 19.79 0.03
N THR A 218 6.20 19.35 -0.83
CA THR A 218 4.85 18.93 -0.44
C THR A 218 4.88 17.73 0.50
N PHE A 219 5.72 16.74 0.22
CA PHE A 219 5.92 15.56 1.06
C PHE A 219 6.47 15.95 2.45
N ALA A 220 7.46 16.86 2.49
CA ALA A 220 8.02 17.37 3.73
C ALA A 220 6.97 18.06 4.61
N ALA A 221 6.04 18.79 4.01
CA ALA A 221 4.96 19.47 4.71
C ALA A 221 3.90 18.49 5.27
N VAL A 222 3.58 17.42 4.54
CA VAL A 222 2.57 16.43 4.94
C VAL A 222 3.09 15.42 5.96
N TYR A 223 4.35 15.00 5.84
CA TYR A 223 4.99 14.03 6.73
C TYR A 223 6.00 14.71 7.65
N ASP A 224 7.22 14.87 7.20
CA ASP A 224 8.32 15.60 7.86
C ASP A 224 9.51 15.79 6.91
N THR A 225 10.37 16.74 7.24
CA THR A 225 11.52 17.12 6.42
C THR A 225 12.59 16.01 6.37
N GLN A 226 12.81 15.29 7.48
CA GLN A 226 13.81 14.23 7.54
C GLN A 226 13.43 13.07 6.61
N THR A 227 12.19 12.60 6.70
CA THR A 227 11.65 11.57 5.81
C THR A 227 11.72 12.03 4.34
N ALA A 228 11.30 13.27 4.04
CA ALA A 228 11.32 13.81 2.68
C ALA A 228 12.73 13.86 2.07
N THR A 229 13.73 14.23 2.87
CA THR A 229 15.13 14.29 2.43
C THR A 229 15.66 12.89 2.08
N ALA A 230 15.25 11.87 2.84
CA ALA A 230 15.66 10.50 2.61
C ALA A 230 14.99 9.83 1.40
N MET A 231 13.85 10.36 0.91
CA MET A 231 13.14 9.77 -0.23
C MET A 231 13.96 9.81 -1.51
N LEU A 232 13.89 8.75 -2.29
CA LEU A 232 14.51 8.62 -3.60
C LEU A 232 13.57 9.13 -4.69
N SER A 233 14.09 9.86 -5.67
CA SER A 233 13.31 10.33 -6.81
C SER A 233 13.17 9.22 -7.85
N VAL A 234 11.95 9.03 -8.36
CA VAL A 234 11.65 8.20 -9.53
C VAL A 234 11.37 9.13 -10.70
N GLY A 235 12.14 9.00 -11.79
CA GLY A 235 12.08 9.90 -12.95
C GLY A 235 12.11 9.13 -14.28
N GLU A 236 11.21 8.16 -14.45
CA GLU A 236 11.04 7.44 -15.72
C GLU A 236 9.96 8.11 -16.61
N PRO A 237 9.96 7.90 -17.93
CA PRO A 237 9.05 8.58 -18.86
C PRO A 237 7.56 8.41 -18.52
N THR A 238 7.19 7.25 -18.00
CA THR A 238 5.79 6.90 -17.67
C THR A 238 5.52 6.83 -16.17
N VAL A 239 6.55 6.92 -15.30
CA VAL A 239 6.41 6.81 -13.85
C VAL A 239 7.33 7.82 -13.18
N HIS A 240 6.76 8.73 -12.39
CA HIS A 240 7.53 9.70 -11.63
C HIS A 240 6.97 9.90 -10.23
N GLY A 241 7.84 10.30 -9.31
CA GLY A 241 7.48 10.52 -7.92
C GLY A 241 8.61 10.28 -6.95
N LEU A 242 8.24 9.80 -5.75
CA LEU A 242 9.15 9.54 -4.65
C LEU A 242 8.90 8.15 -4.07
N ILE A 243 9.99 7.45 -3.72
CA ILE A 243 9.95 6.19 -2.96
C ILE A 243 10.94 6.24 -1.80
N SER A 244 10.70 5.52 -0.72
CA SER A 244 11.64 5.45 0.40
C SER A 244 12.80 4.53 0.10
N PRO A 245 14.02 4.77 0.66
CA PRO A 245 15.07 3.75 0.69
C PRO A 245 14.60 2.55 1.53
N PRO A 246 15.20 1.35 1.36
CA PRO A 246 14.80 0.13 2.08
C PRO A 246 14.78 0.26 3.60
N ALA A 247 15.71 1.04 4.18
CA ALA A 247 15.78 1.27 5.62
C ALA A 247 14.61 2.09 6.18
N LEU A 248 13.91 2.86 5.34
CA LEU A 248 12.79 3.70 5.73
C LEU A 248 11.47 3.03 5.32
N HIS A 249 10.77 2.45 6.27
CA HIS A 249 9.55 1.66 6.04
C HIS A 249 8.48 1.92 7.10
N ARG A 250 7.28 1.40 6.88
CA ARG A 250 6.13 1.46 7.80
C ARG A 250 5.53 0.06 8.00
N GLY A 251 4.74 -0.10 9.07
CA GLY A 251 4.05 -1.37 9.39
C GLY A 251 2.79 -1.62 8.57
N THR A 252 2.31 -0.63 7.79
CA THR A 252 1.10 -0.73 6.97
C THR A 252 1.33 -0.20 5.55
N ARG A 253 0.48 -0.63 4.61
CA ARG A 253 0.48 -0.17 3.20
C ARG A 253 -0.13 1.22 3.00
N ASP A 254 -0.62 1.84 4.05
CA ASP A 254 -1.35 3.12 3.99
C ASP A 254 -0.51 4.31 3.47
N HIS A 255 0.80 4.14 3.42
CA HIS A 255 1.76 5.16 2.97
C HIS A 255 2.20 4.96 1.50
N VAL A 256 1.55 4.05 0.77
CA VAL A 256 1.74 3.88 -0.67
C VAL A 256 0.63 4.60 -1.40
N VAL A 257 0.95 5.74 -1.98
CA VAL A 257 0.04 6.58 -2.77
C VAL A 257 0.35 6.39 -4.24
N ILE A 258 -0.61 5.82 -4.98
CA ILE A 258 -0.51 5.63 -6.42
C ILE A 258 -1.50 6.55 -7.11
N LEU A 259 -0.98 7.28 -8.06
CA LEU A 259 -1.73 8.18 -8.93
C LEU A 259 -1.65 7.65 -10.36
N VAL A 260 -2.73 7.75 -11.10
CA VAL A 260 -2.77 7.51 -12.54
C VAL A 260 -3.29 8.77 -13.21
N ASN A 261 -2.46 9.39 -14.04
CA ASN A 261 -2.75 10.68 -14.65
C ASN A 261 -3.18 11.75 -13.61
N GLY A 262 -2.52 11.78 -12.44
CA GLY A 262 -2.82 12.68 -11.33
C GLY A 262 -4.00 12.24 -10.43
N ARG A 263 -4.77 11.22 -10.81
CA ARG A 263 -5.89 10.70 -10.03
C ARG A 263 -5.41 9.62 -9.08
N ARG A 264 -5.70 9.75 -7.78
CA ARG A 264 -5.43 8.71 -6.79
C ARG A 264 -6.26 7.46 -7.04
N ILE A 265 -5.61 6.31 -7.09
CA ILE A 265 -6.26 5.02 -7.23
C ILE A 265 -5.86 4.06 -6.11
N GLN A 266 -6.71 3.06 -5.88
CA GLN A 266 -6.42 1.90 -5.05
C GLN A 266 -6.37 0.68 -5.96
N HIS A 267 -5.17 0.14 -6.19
CA HIS A 267 -4.99 -1.01 -7.08
C HIS A 267 -3.98 -1.98 -6.47
N ARG A 268 -4.45 -3.16 -6.05
CA ARG A 268 -3.63 -4.14 -5.32
C ARG A 268 -2.40 -4.58 -6.11
N ASN A 269 -2.56 -4.85 -7.40
CA ASN A 269 -1.46 -5.33 -8.24
C ASN A 269 -0.38 -4.25 -8.43
N LEU A 270 -0.75 -2.96 -8.50
CA LEU A 270 0.24 -1.88 -8.59
C LEU A 270 0.99 -1.67 -7.26
N VAL A 271 0.30 -1.82 -6.11
CA VAL A 271 0.99 -1.85 -4.80
C VAL A 271 1.96 -3.02 -4.76
N PHE A 272 1.55 -4.20 -5.24
CA PHE A 272 2.41 -5.37 -5.31
C PHE A 272 3.61 -5.18 -6.27
N ALA A 273 3.46 -4.46 -7.39
CA ALA A 273 4.58 -4.10 -8.27
C ALA A 273 5.66 -3.29 -7.54
N ILE A 274 5.24 -2.30 -6.72
CA ILE A 274 6.15 -1.54 -5.88
C ILE A 274 6.84 -2.47 -4.87
N GLU A 275 6.08 -3.32 -4.18
CA GLU A 275 6.62 -4.27 -3.20
C GLU A 275 7.62 -5.25 -3.82
N GLN A 276 7.42 -5.67 -5.07
CA GLN A 276 8.35 -6.53 -5.81
C GLN A 276 9.71 -5.85 -6.05
N ALA A 277 9.72 -4.54 -6.37
CA ALA A 277 10.96 -3.80 -6.52
C ALA A 277 11.81 -3.78 -5.23
N TYR A 278 11.16 -3.85 -4.07
CA TYR A 278 11.84 -3.93 -2.76
C TYR A 278 12.17 -5.37 -2.32
N ARG A 279 11.86 -6.35 -3.15
CA ARG A 279 12.08 -7.75 -2.80
C ARG A 279 13.56 -8.01 -2.52
N GLY A 280 13.85 -8.59 -1.36
CA GLY A 280 15.22 -8.82 -0.92
C GLY A 280 15.90 -7.65 -0.22
N LEU A 281 15.32 -6.45 -0.27
CA LEU A 281 15.89 -5.23 0.30
C LEU A 281 15.22 -4.81 1.62
N ARG A 282 14.08 -5.38 1.98
CA ARG A 282 13.32 -5.02 3.18
C ARG A 282 12.96 -6.23 4.03
N GLU A 283 12.73 -6.00 5.31
CA GLU A 283 12.19 -7.01 6.22
C GLU A 283 10.75 -7.41 5.85
N PRO A 284 10.32 -8.65 6.15
CA PRO A 284 8.93 -9.05 6.06
C PRO A 284 8.04 -8.10 6.87
N ASP A 285 6.80 -7.90 6.38
CA ASP A 285 5.78 -7.04 7.05
C ASP A 285 6.15 -5.57 7.22
N ARG A 286 7.12 -5.10 6.46
CA ARG A 286 7.48 -3.69 6.36
C ARG A 286 7.16 -3.19 4.96
N PHE A 287 6.53 -2.03 4.86
CA PHE A 287 6.07 -1.47 3.59
C PHE A 287 6.78 -0.16 3.31
N PRO A 288 7.15 0.12 2.04
CA PRO A 288 7.77 1.38 1.69
C PRO A 288 6.77 2.54 1.81
N LEU A 289 7.31 3.75 1.93
CA LEU A 289 6.56 4.96 1.62
C LEU A 289 6.76 5.23 0.13
N ALA A 290 5.68 5.51 -0.57
CA ALA A 290 5.74 5.82 -1.99
C ALA A 290 4.66 6.81 -2.39
N VAL A 291 5.01 7.77 -3.25
CA VAL A 291 4.07 8.65 -3.96
C VAL A 291 4.45 8.61 -5.42
N LEU A 292 3.71 7.87 -6.21
CA LEU A 292 4.04 7.61 -7.62
C LEU A 292 2.88 7.97 -8.51
N ASN A 293 3.16 8.74 -9.55
CA ASN A 293 2.21 9.04 -10.62
C ASN A 293 2.61 8.26 -11.87
N VAL A 294 1.67 7.45 -12.36
CA VAL A 294 1.82 6.65 -13.58
C VAL A 294 1.06 7.35 -14.69
N LEU A 295 1.76 7.64 -15.77
CA LEU A 295 1.17 8.23 -16.97
C LEU A 295 0.74 7.11 -17.92
N VAL A 296 -0.55 7.08 -18.22
CA VAL A 296 -1.19 6.10 -19.10
C VAL A 296 -2.02 6.84 -20.14
N ASP A 297 -2.00 6.36 -21.39
CA ASP A 297 -2.89 6.90 -22.41
C ASP A 297 -4.35 6.77 -21.95
N PRO A 298 -5.14 7.87 -21.93
CA PRO A 298 -6.54 7.80 -21.56
C PRO A 298 -7.35 6.75 -22.34
N ALA A 299 -6.97 6.45 -23.58
CA ALA A 299 -7.61 5.41 -24.40
C ALA A 299 -7.37 3.98 -23.90
N GLU A 300 -6.35 3.78 -23.05
CA GLU A 300 -6.01 2.49 -22.43
C GLU A 300 -6.54 2.35 -21.00
N LEU A 301 -7.28 3.34 -20.50
CA LEU A 301 -7.76 3.42 -19.13
C LEU A 301 -9.29 3.48 -19.08
N ASP A 302 -9.92 2.53 -18.38
CA ASP A 302 -11.32 2.63 -18.00
C ASP A 302 -11.44 3.07 -16.54
N VAL A 303 -11.91 4.29 -16.33
CA VAL A 303 -12.10 4.91 -15.00
C VAL A 303 -13.51 4.73 -14.43
N ASN A 304 -14.45 4.18 -15.20
CA ASN A 304 -15.86 4.05 -14.80
C ASN A 304 -16.20 2.65 -14.25
N VAL A 305 -15.31 2.08 -13.46
CA VAL A 305 -15.45 0.71 -12.92
C VAL A 305 -16.21 0.68 -11.60
N HIS A 306 -16.02 1.68 -10.73
CA HIS A 306 -16.58 1.70 -9.37
C HIS A 306 -17.23 3.05 -9.05
N PRO A 307 -18.35 3.10 -8.26
CA PRO A 307 -19.01 4.35 -7.86
C PRO A 307 -18.07 5.37 -7.22
N THR A 308 -17.14 4.93 -6.38
CA THR A 308 -16.16 5.80 -5.68
C THR A 308 -14.93 6.15 -6.52
N LYS A 309 -14.82 5.65 -7.78
CA LYS A 309 -13.71 5.93 -8.72
C LYS A 309 -12.30 5.61 -8.17
N ARG A 310 -12.21 4.79 -7.15
CA ARG A 310 -10.93 4.38 -6.55
C ARG A 310 -10.27 3.24 -7.32
N GLU A 311 -11.03 2.55 -8.18
CA GLU A 311 -10.56 1.45 -9.01
C GLU A 311 -10.61 1.86 -10.48
N VAL A 312 -9.59 1.46 -11.22
CA VAL A 312 -9.48 1.66 -12.66
C VAL A 312 -9.14 0.32 -13.31
N ARG A 313 -9.57 0.13 -14.56
CA ARG A 313 -9.13 -1.02 -15.36
C ARG A 313 -8.19 -0.55 -16.45
N PHE A 314 -7.06 -1.22 -16.54
CA PHE A 314 -6.08 -1.00 -17.59
C PHE A 314 -6.33 -1.99 -18.73
N ARG A 315 -6.22 -1.55 -19.96
CA ARG A 315 -6.27 -2.42 -21.13
C ARG A 315 -5.08 -3.38 -21.14
N ASN A 316 -3.91 -2.90 -20.71
CA ASN A 316 -2.69 -3.69 -20.56
C ASN A 316 -2.09 -3.49 -19.17
N GLU A 317 -2.69 -4.13 -18.17
CA GLU A 317 -2.26 -4.03 -16.77
C GLU A 317 -0.83 -4.56 -16.57
N GLY A 318 -0.43 -5.61 -17.30
CA GLY A 318 0.91 -6.18 -17.20
C GLY A 318 2.02 -5.21 -17.62
N ALA A 319 1.76 -4.36 -18.64
CA ALA A 319 2.71 -3.33 -19.05
C ALA A 319 2.86 -2.23 -17.99
N VAL A 320 1.75 -1.79 -17.38
CA VAL A 320 1.75 -0.79 -16.30
C VAL A 320 2.47 -1.34 -15.07
N PHE A 321 2.18 -2.58 -14.70
CA PHE A 321 2.87 -3.29 -13.62
C PHE A 321 4.39 -3.32 -13.84
N ALA A 322 4.84 -3.79 -15.00
CA ALA A 322 6.26 -3.90 -15.32
C ALA A 322 6.97 -2.54 -15.40
N ALA A 323 6.27 -1.49 -15.86
CA ALA A 323 6.81 -0.13 -15.89
C ALA A 323 7.01 0.41 -14.47
N LEU A 324 6.02 0.21 -13.58
CA LEU A 324 6.08 0.66 -12.20
C LEU A 324 7.17 -0.07 -11.40
N GLU A 325 7.24 -1.41 -11.54
CA GLU A 325 8.28 -2.23 -10.90
C GLU A 325 9.69 -1.80 -11.32
N ARG A 326 9.93 -1.67 -12.64
CA ARG A 326 11.23 -1.23 -13.17
C ARG A 326 11.62 0.17 -12.70
N ALA A 327 10.68 1.12 -12.71
CA ALA A 327 10.94 2.49 -12.27
C ALA A 327 11.38 2.53 -10.79
N CYS A 328 10.69 1.80 -9.92
CA CYS A 328 11.07 1.66 -8.52
C CYS A 328 12.43 0.97 -8.37
N TYR A 329 12.65 -0.12 -9.10
CA TYR A 329 13.92 -0.86 -9.05
C TYR A 329 15.11 0.00 -9.48
N HIS A 330 14.97 0.79 -10.56
CA HIS A 330 16.02 1.69 -11.02
C HIS A 330 16.34 2.77 -9.97
N ALA A 331 15.32 3.38 -9.37
CA ALA A 331 15.51 4.39 -8.33
C ALA A 331 16.22 3.82 -7.09
N LEU A 332 15.87 2.59 -6.68
CA LEU A 332 16.54 1.90 -5.57
C LEU A 332 18.01 1.64 -5.85
N ARG A 333 18.37 1.23 -7.07
CA ARG A 333 19.75 0.95 -7.46
C ARG A 333 20.66 2.19 -7.53
N GLN A 334 20.09 3.36 -7.78
CA GLN A 334 20.82 4.64 -7.76
C GLN A 334 21.06 5.16 -6.33
N SER A 335 20.53 4.49 -5.30
CA SER A 335 20.76 4.87 -3.93
C SER A 335 22.17 4.45 -3.47
N PRO A 336 22.96 5.33 -2.83
CA PRO A 336 24.24 4.97 -2.24
C PRO A 336 24.17 3.77 -1.28
N LEU A 337 23.03 3.60 -0.60
CA LEU A 337 22.79 2.45 0.29
C LEU A 337 22.63 1.13 -0.49
N TYR A 338 22.17 1.18 -1.74
CA TYR A 338 22.10 0.00 -2.59
C TYR A 338 23.52 -0.43 -3.05
N GLU A 339 24.37 0.52 -3.40
CA GLU A 339 25.77 0.24 -3.74
C GLU A 339 26.52 -0.38 -2.55
N LEU A 340 26.28 0.12 -1.34
CA LEU A 340 26.84 -0.49 -0.10
C LEU A 340 26.32 -1.92 0.14
N GLN A 341 25.05 -2.20 -0.15
CA GLN A 341 24.51 -3.56 -0.02
C GLN A 341 24.96 -4.48 -1.16
N ALA A 342 25.07 -3.96 -2.38
CA ALA A 342 25.53 -4.71 -3.55
C ALA A 342 27.04 -4.99 -3.53
N THR A 343 27.81 -4.12 -2.89
CA THR A 343 29.28 -4.24 -2.76
C THR A 343 29.73 -4.91 -1.45
N GLY A 344 28.79 -5.33 -0.59
CA GLY A 344 29.10 -5.99 0.68
C GLY A 344 29.70 -5.08 1.76
N GLY A 345 29.60 -3.75 1.58
CA GLY A 345 30.02 -2.79 2.60
C GLY A 345 28.90 -2.52 3.60
N GLY A 346 28.96 -3.13 4.79
CA GLY A 346 28.13 -2.76 5.93
C GLY A 346 28.39 -1.30 6.35
N PRO A 347 27.49 -0.68 7.16
CA PRO A 347 27.69 0.68 7.64
C PRO A 347 29.00 0.74 8.43
N MET A 348 29.98 1.48 7.93
CA MET A 348 31.10 1.91 8.74
C MET A 348 30.56 2.75 9.90
N LEU A 349 30.69 2.24 11.12
CA LEU A 349 30.59 3.06 12.33
C LEU A 349 31.55 4.25 12.15
N GLU A 350 31.00 5.45 12.07
CA GLU A 350 31.78 6.68 12.24
C GLU A 350 32.37 6.66 13.64
N LEU A 351 33.60 6.18 13.74
CA LEU A 351 34.47 6.51 14.86
C LEU A 351 34.81 7.99 14.70
N HIS A 352 34.35 8.81 15.62
CA HIS A 352 34.82 10.18 15.79
C HIS A 352 36.34 10.15 15.95
N GLU A 353 37.05 10.46 14.88
CA GLU A 353 38.45 10.87 14.98
C GLU A 353 38.50 12.35 15.37
N THR A 354 38.86 12.58 16.63
CA THR A 354 39.45 13.84 17.04
C THR A 354 40.76 14.05 16.29
N ALA A 355 40.88 15.22 15.73
CA ALA A 355 42.01 15.80 15.01
C ALA A 355 43.39 15.28 15.42
N VAL A 356 44.32 15.10 14.46
CA VAL A 356 45.54 15.89 14.33
C VAL A 356 46.46 15.36 13.18
N VAL A 357 46.94 16.33 12.39
CA VAL A 357 48.21 16.45 11.68
C VAL A 357 48.30 15.99 10.21
N SER A 358 48.50 17.00 9.42
CA SER A 358 49.01 17.07 8.04
C SER A 358 50.24 16.21 7.78
N GLY A 359 50.23 15.48 6.67
CA GLY A 359 51.40 14.87 6.07
C GLY A 359 51.08 14.30 4.71
N VAL A 360 51.33 15.10 3.68
CA VAL A 360 51.23 14.75 2.29
C VAL A 360 52.15 13.60 1.93
N LEU A 361 51.60 12.48 1.45
CA LEU A 361 52.29 11.54 0.59
C LEU A 361 51.35 11.14 -0.54
N GLN A 362 51.56 11.74 -1.70
CA GLN A 362 50.96 11.27 -2.96
C GLN A 362 51.59 9.92 -3.34
N PRO A 363 50.80 8.90 -3.66
CA PRO A 363 51.32 7.72 -4.34
C PRO A 363 51.65 8.06 -5.80
N PRO A 364 52.67 7.45 -6.40
CA PRO A 364 53.03 7.66 -7.80
C PRO A 364 51.96 7.14 -8.77
N PRO A 365 51.82 7.72 -9.99
CA PRO A 365 50.84 7.28 -10.97
C PRO A 365 51.19 5.87 -11.47
N TYR A 366 50.19 4.98 -11.47
CA TYR A 366 50.29 3.68 -12.12
C TYR A 366 50.26 3.85 -13.64
N PRO A 367 51.12 3.13 -14.38
CA PRO A 367 51.00 3.04 -15.84
C PRO A 367 49.74 2.27 -16.22
N PRO A 368 49.11 2.55 -17.37
CA PRO A 368 47.97 1.83 -17.86
C PRO A 368 48.32 0.35 -18.14
N PRO A 369 47.42 -0.61 -17.91
CA PRO A 369 47.66 -1.99 -18.29
C PRO A 369 47.58 -2.12 -19.81
N GLU A 370 48.65 -2.50 -20.45
CA GLU A 370 48.66 -3.08 -21.78
C GLU A 370 48.23 -4.55 -21.69
N GLY A 371 47.32 -4.98 -22.57
CA GLY A 371 47.08 -6.37 -22.86
C GLY A 371 45.64 -6.80 -22.57
N GLU A 372 44.85 -6.85 -23.64
CA GLU A 372 43.70 -7.74 -23.75
C GLU A 372 44.20 -9.19 -23.55
N GLY A 373 44.00 -9.72 -22.40
CA GLY A 373 44.18 -11.11 -22.06
C GLY A 373 42.96 -11.59 -21.33
N ASP A 374 42.31 -12.62 -21.88
CA ASP A 374 41.16 -13.35 -21.34
C ASP A 374 41.11 -13.34 -19.81
N SER A 375 40.16 -12.62 -19.22
CA SER A 375 39.78 -12.84 -17.84
C SER A 375 39.30 -14.30 -17.72
N PRO A 376 39.92 -15.14 -16.88
CA PRO A 376 39.35 -16.44 -16.60
C PRO A 376 37.99 -16.21 -15.98
N ALA A 377 36.93 -16.68 -16.67
CA ALA A 377 35.59 -16.75 -16.16
C ALA A 377 35.63 -17.31 -14.75
N ALA A 378 34.93 -16.66 -13.83
CA ALA A 378 34.68 -17.20 -12.51
C ALA A 378 34.25 -18.66 -12.67
N PRO A 379 34.74 -19.60 -11.85
CA PRO A 379 34.39 -21.00 -12.01
C PRO A 379 32.87 -21.12 -11.91
N GLU A 380 32.23 -21.35 -13.07
CA GLU A 380 30.85 -21.82 -13.11
C GLU A 380 30.82 -23.11 -12.32
N ILE A 381 30.21 -23.09 -11.13
CA ILE A 381 29.89 -24.30 -10.38
C ILE A 381 28.77 -24.99 -11.18
N ARG A 382 29.16 -25.79 -12.16
CA ARG A 382 28.29 -26.74 -12.87
C ARG A 382 28.00 -27.89 -11.92
N GLY A 383 26.96 -27.77 -11.10
CA GLY A 383 26.45 -28.82 -10.23
C GLY A 383 25.72 -28.21 -9.03
N SER A 384 24.46 -28.51 -8.88
CA SER A 384 23.55 -28.00 -7.85
C SER A 384 23.84 -28.55 -6.42
N ARG A 385 25.06 -28.91 -6.07
CA ARG A 385 25.39 -29.47 -4.74
C ARG A 385 26.43 -28.63 -4.02
N LEU A 386 26.11 -28.25 -2.79
CA LEU A 386 27.08 -27.65 -1.89
C LEU A 386 28.16 -28.67 -1.50
N PRO A 387 29.44 -28.23 -1.35
CA PRO A 387 30.48 -29.08 -0.77
C PRO A 387 30.13 -29.42 0.68
N PRO A 388 30.78 -30.42 1.30
CA PRO A 388 30.65 -30.67 2.73
C PRO A 388 30.97 -29.41 3.52
N LEU A 389 30.06 -28.99 4.41
CA LEU A 389 30.16 -27.76 5.20
C LEU A 389 30.41 -28.10 6.66
N ALA A 390 31.49 -27.56 7.25
CA ALA A 390 31.76 -27.60 8.67
C ALA A 390 31.37 -26.27 9.31
N TYR A 391 30.44 -26.28 10.25
CA TYR A 391 30.01 -25.06 10.97
C TYR A 391 31.14 -24.46 11.78
N VAL A 392 31.40 -23.17 11.62
CA VAL A 392 32.46 -22.43 12.34
C VAL A 392 31.85 -21.47 13.38
N GLY A 393 30.77 -20.76 13.00
CA GLY A 393 30.15 -19.78 13.88
C GLY A 393 29.00 -19.03 13.22
N GLN A 394 28.34 -18.17 14.00
CA GLN A 394 27.27 -17.29 13.55
C GLN A 394 27.70 -15.83 13.65
N LEU A 395 27.50 -15.04 12.61
CA LEU A 395 27.78 -13.61 12.54
C LEU A 395 26.48 -12.81 12.51
N LEU A 396 26.45 -11.66 13.23
CA LEU A 396 25.36 -10.68 13.21
C LEU A 396 23.97 -11.32 13.45
N HIS A 397 23.91 -12.46 14.12
CA HIS A 397 22.69 -13.25 14.33
C HIS A 397 21.86 -13.48 13.05
N GLY A 398 22.52 -13.53 11.89
CA GLY A 398 21.86 -13.66 10.58
C GLY A 398 22.64 -14.51 9.59
N TYR A 399 23.94 -14.62 9.73
CA TYR A 399 24.80 -15.36 8.83
C TYR A 399 25.54 -16.48 9.54
N LEU A 400 25.51 -17.68 8.97
CA LEU A 400 26.35 -18.79 9.40
C LEU A 400 27.64 -18.78 8.60
N VAL A 401 28.73 -19.02 9.27
CA VAL A 401 30.06 -19.24 8.67
C VAL A 401 30.33 -20.71 8.67
N ALA A 402 30.66 -21.26 7.52
CA ALA A 402 31.08 -22.65 7.39
C ALA A 402 32.38 -22.74 6.60
N GLU A 403 33.19 -23.73 6.95
CA GLU A 403 34.39 -24.14 6.21
C GLU A 403 34.00 -25.22 5.20
N ALA A 404 34.50 -25.09 3.98
CA ALA A 404 34.43 -26.09 2.93
C ALA A 404 35.83 -26.42 2.43
N PRO A 405 36.05 -27.53 1.72
CA PRO A 405 37.35 -27.81 1.10
C PRO A 405 37.79 -26.65 0.21
N ASN A 406 38.84 -25.93 0.59
CA ASN A 406 39.42 -24.78 -0.10
C ASN A 406 38.49 -23.54 -0.24
N ALA A 407 37.52 -23.34 0.67
CA ALA A 407 36.65 -22.16 0.66
C ALA A 407 36.09 -21.88 2.06
N VAL A 408 35.78 -20.60 2.29
CA VAL A 408 34.86 -20.17 3.36
C VAL A 408 33.49 -19.91 2.72
N VAL A 409 32.44 -20.39 3.36
CA VAL A 409 31.06 -20.21 2.91
C VAL A 409 30.29 -19.40 3.93
N LEU A 410 29.72 -18.28 3.50
CA LEU A 410 28.76 -17.51 4.29
C LEU A 410 27.36 -17.92 3.85
N ILE A 411 26.50 -18.21 4.82
CA ILE A 411 25.14 -18.69 4.57
C ILE A 411 24.15 -17.74 5.26
N ASP A 412 23.20 -17.20 4.52
CA ASP A 412 22.06 -16.50 5.11
C ASP A 412 21.14 -17.52 5.78
N GLN A 413 21.06 -17.49 7.13
CA GLN A 413 20.30 -18.48 7.90
C GLN A 413 18.80 -18.46 7.58
N HIS A 414 18.23 -17.27 7.28
CA HIS A 414 16.82 -17.14 6.93
C HIS A 414 16.53 -17.74 5.55
N ALA A 415 17.29 -17.33 4.54
CA ALA A 415 17.15 -17.84 3.17
C ALA A 415 17.42 -19.35 3.07
N ALA A 416 18.41 -19.84 3.82
CA ALA A 416 18.71 -21.27 3.92
C ALA A 416 17.55 -22.05 4.55
N HIS A 417 16.97 -21.54 5.65
CA HIS A 417 15.86 -22.21 6.31
C HIS A 417 14.56 -22.16 5.48
N GLU A 418 14.30 -21.03 4.77
CA GLU A 418 13.21 -20.97 3.78
C GLU A 418 13.35 -22.06 2.72
N ARG A 419 14.53 -22.28 2.17
CA ARG A 419 14.78 -23.34 1.17
C ARG A 419 14.52 -24.72 1.75
N VAL A 420 15.07 -25.03 2.90
CA VAL A 420 14.89 -26.33 3.56
C VAL A 420 13.41 -26.60 3.86
N LEU A 421 12.69 -25.62 4.38
CA LEU A 421 11.27 -25.76 4.67
C LEU A 421 10.44 -25.90 3.39
N PHE A 422 10.75 -25.12 2.36
CA PHE A 422 10.07 -25.17 1.07
C PHE A 422 10.15 -26.57 0.45
N ASP A 423 11.36 -27.12 0.33
CA ASP A 423 11.54 -28.43 -0.28
C ASP A 423 10.84 -29.53 0.55
N ARG A 424 10.92 -29.45 1.89
CA ARG A 424 10.22 -30.38 2.80
C ARG A 424 8.70 -30.29 2.66
N ILE A 425 8.15 -29.09 2.64
CA ILE A 425 6.69 -28.88 2.50
C ILE A 425 6.23 -29.32 1.14
N LEU A 426 6.95 -28.98 0.06
CA LEU A 426 6.60 -29.34 -1.31
C LEU A 426 6.58 -30.87 -1.48
N GLN A 427 7.61 -31.57 -1.01
CA GLN A 427 7.68 -33.06 -1.06
C GLN A 427 6.50 -33.70 -0.34
N ARG A 428 6.11 -33.19 0.85
CA ARG A 428 4.94 -33.71 1.59
C ARG A 428 3.63 -33.46 0.85
N LEU A 429 3.48 -32.27 0.27
CA LEU A 429 2.28 -31.94 -0.51
C LEU A 429 2.15 -32.80 -1.77
N GLU A 430 3.27 -33.06 -2.45
CA GLU A 430 3.32 -33.98 -3.62
C GLU A 430 3.06 -35.43 -3.23
N ALA A 431 3.49 -35.87 -2.05
CA ALA A 431 3.21 -37.19 -1.50
C ALA A 431 1.77 -37.35 -0.95
N GLY A 432 1.04 -36.24 -0.79
CA GLY A 432 -0.30 -36.26 -0.16
C GLY A 432 -0.28 -36.58 1.33
N GLU A 433 0.83 -36.30 2.02
CA GLU A 433 1.04 -36.55 3.45
C GLU A 433 1.01 -35.20 4.22
N PRO A 434 -0.18 -34.67 4.61
CA PRO A 434 -0.25 -33.44 5.37
C PRO A 434 0.38 -33.61 6.75
N ALA A 435 1.30 -32.71 7.11
CA ALA A 435 1.81 -32.65 8.47
C ALA A 435 1.05 -31.57 9.24
N SER A 436 0.13 -32.00 10.07
CA SER A 436 -0.74 -31.18 10.91
C SER A 436 -0.34 -31.29 12.38
N GLN A 437 -0.41 -30.17 13.12
CA GLN A 437 -0.32 -30.16 14.59
C GLN A 437 -1.61 -29.61 15.18
N LEU A 438 -2.12 -30.25 16.23
CA LEU A 438 -3.24 -29.73 16.99
C LEU A 438 -2.81 -28.47 17.74
N LEU A 439 -3.64 -27.43 17.66
CA LEU A 439 -3.44 -26.20 18.42
C LEU A 439 -3.84 -26.44 19.88
N LEU A 440 -3.01 -25.98 20.80
CA LEU A 440 -3.28 -26.14 22.24
C LEU A 440 -4.58 -25.41 22.64
N ILE A 441 -4.82 -24.27 22.03
CA ILE A 441 -6.05 -23.49 22.15
C ILE A 441 -6.55 -23.24 20.72
N PRO A 442 -7.81 -23.59 20.39
CA PRO A 442 -8.38 -23.26 19.09
C PRO A 442 -8.32 -21.77 18.80
N HIS A 443 -7.93 -21.41 17.58
CA HIS A 443 -7.82 -20.01 17.16
C HIS A 443 -9.06 -19.61 16.37
N ASP A 444 -9.76 -18.57 16.83
CA ASP A 444 -10.86 -17.96 16.08
C ASP A 444 -10.30 -16.89 15.14
N VAL A 445 -10.57 -17.05 13.84
CA VAL A 445 -10.10 -16.17 12.76
C VAL A 445 -11.29 -15.55 12.06
N ASP A 446 -11.39 -14.22 12.08
CA ASP A 446 -12.44 -13.50 11.37
C ASP A 446 -12.10 -13.36 9.89
N LEU A 447 -13.06 -13.71 9.04
CA LEU A 447 -12.95 -13.72 7.59
C LEU A 447 -13.75 -12.59 6.95
N MET A 448 -13.26 -12.06 5.85
CA MET A 448 -14.06 -11.23 4.94
C MET A 448 -15.15 -12.06 4.25
N PRO A 449 -16.30 -11.49 3.89
CA PRO A 449 -17.42 -12.22 3.27
C PRO A 449 -17.03 -13.08 2.05
N GLY A 450 -16.10 -12.60 1.23
CA GLY A 450 -15.58 -13.36 0.06
C GLY A 450 -14.68 -14.54 0.45
N GLN A 451 -14.03 -14.50 1.61
CA GLN A 451 -13.13 -15.55 2.09
C GLN A 451 -13.90 -16.72 2.72
N VAL A 452 -15.11 -16.49 3.24
CA VAL A 452 -15.98 -17.56 3.78
C VAL A 452 -16.30 -18.57 2.69
N GLY A 453 -16.77 -18.10 1.54
CA GLY A 453 -17.04 -18.96 0.38
C GLY A 453 -15.80 -19.69 -0.12
N ALA A 454 -14.63 -19.02 -0.12
CA ALA A 454 -13.35 -19.63 -0.49
C ALA A 454 -12.94 -20.73 0.50
N PHE A 455 -13.14 -20.53 1.80
CA PHE A 455 -12.88 -21.54 2.83
C PHE A 455 -13.74 -22.77 2.63
N GLU A 456 -15.06 -22.62 2.46
CA GLU A 456 -15.98 -23.74 2.25
C GLU A 456 -15.67 -24.55 0.98
N GLN A 457 -15.41 -23.84 -0.13
CA GLN A 457 -15.07 -24.46 -1.42
C GLN A 457 -13.72 -25.17 -1.42
N GLN A 458 -12.78 -24.74 -0.60
CA GLN A 458 -11.40 -25.22 -0.59
C GLN A 458 -11.04 -25.96 0.71
N ALA A 459 -12.02 -26.36 1.51
CA ALA A 459 -11.81 -27.03 2.80
C ALA A 459 -10.90 -28.29 2.66
N SER A 460 -11.15 -29.13 1.65
CA SER A 460 -10.34 -30.31 1.40
C SER A 460 -8.89 -29.98 1.05
N TRP A 461 -8.67 -28.91 0.28
CA TRP A 461 -7.33 -28.46 -0.06
C TRP A 461 -6.60 -27.86 1.15
N LEU A 462 -7.28 -27.08 1.99
CA LEU A 462 -6.72 -26.57 3.25
C LEU A 462 -6.31 -27.70 4.19
N GLN A 463 -7.08 -28.80 4.22
CA GLN A 463 -6.72 -30.02 4.96
C GLN A 463 -5.44 -30.66 4.42
N THR A 464 -5.22 -30.70 3.11
CA THR A 464 -3.95 -31.20 2.53
C THR A 464 -2.75 -30.33 2.90
N LEU A 465 -2.97 -29.07 3.29
CA LEU A 465 -1.95 -28.17 3.82
C LEU A 465 -1.73 -28.33 5.32
N GLY A 466 -2.57 -29.08 6.01
CA GLY A 466 -2.51 -29.28 7.47
C GLY A 466 -3.39 -28.30 8.28
N PHE A 467 -4.26 -27.51 7.64
CA PHE A 467 -5.24 -26.68 8.36
C PHE A 467 -6.53 -27.46 8.60
N GLU A 468 -6.99 -27.52 9.86
CA GLU A 468 -8.27 -28.09 10.22
C GLU A 468 -9.09 -27.05 11.00
N GLY A 469 -10.28 -26.75 10.52
CA GLY A 469 -11.16 -25.77 11.14
C GLY A 469 -12.61 -25.92 10.67
N GLU A 470 -13.48 -25.26 11.37
CA GLU A 470 -14.92 -25.23 11.10
C GLU A 470 -15.45 -23.78 11.18
N LEU A 471 -16.52 -23.48 10.46
CA LEU A 471 -17.22 -22.21 10.61
C LEU A 471 -17.89 -22.14 12.00
N PHE A 472 -17.54 -21.14 12.78
CA PHE A 472 -18.06 -20.87 14.13
C PHE A 472 -18.84 -19.55 14.14
N GLY A 473 -19.66 -19.32 13.13
CA GLY A 473 -20.43 -18.09 12.98
C GLY A 473 -20.48 -17.66 11.51
N PRO A 474 -21.11 -16.51 11.18
CA PRO A 474 -21.29 -16.10 9.81
C PRO A 474 -19.97 -15.70 9.09
N HIS A 475 -18.96 -15.31 9.87
CA HIS A 475 -17.68 -14.79 9.32
C HIS A 475 -16.46 -15.22 10.13
N THR A 476 -16.58 -16.18 11.05
CA THR A 476 -15.49 -16.63 11.91
C THR A 476 -15.22 -18.11 11.69
N ILE A 477 -13.94 -18.47 11.49
CA ILE A 477 -13.47 -19.86 11.48
C ILE A 477 -12.81 -20.17 12.82
N ARG A 478 -13.13 -21.32 13.39
CA ARG A 478 -12.40 -21.89 14.52
C ARG A 478 -11.42 -22.93 14.01
N LEU A 479 -10.12 -22.60 14.05
CA LEU A 479 -9.04 -23.51 13.70
C LEU A 479 -8.69 -24.41 14.89
N ARG A 480 -8.57 -25.72 14.63
CA ARG A 480 -8.17 -26.74 15.60
C ARG A 480 -6.78 -27.31 15.35
N ALA A 481 -6.33 -27.26 14.09
CA ALA A 481 -5.01 -27.70 13.69
C ALA A 481 -4.42 -26.80 12.60
N ALA A 482 -3.09 -26.78 12.52
CA ALA A 482 -2.32 -26.01 11.57
C ALA A 482 -1.10 -26.84 11.08
N PRO A 483 -0.43 -26.43 9.96
CA PRO A 483 0.80 -27.07 9.53
C PRO A 483 1.84 -27.17 10.63
N SER A 484 2.44 -28.35 10.83
CA SER A 484 3.36 -28.63 11.94
C SER A 484 4.64 -27.79 11.92
N ASP A 485 5.05 -27.33 10.75
CA ASP A 485 6.24 -26.48 10.59
C ASP A 485 5.94 -24.99 10.86
N MET A 486 4.70 -24.61 11.21
CA MET A 486 4.28 -23.23 11.36
C MET A 486 4.18 -22.81 12.84
N PRO A 487 4.80 -21.68 13.24
CA PRO A 487 4.59 -21.11 14.57
C PRO A 487 3.12 -20.69 14.76
N GLU A 488 2.54 -21.05 15.92
CA GLU A 488 1.14 -20.81 16.26
C GLU A 488 0.72 -19.32 16.07
N ALA A 489 1.57 -18.39 16.46
CA ALA A 489 1.35 -16.97 16.31
C ALA A 489 1.17 -16.48 14.84
N ARG A 490 1.47 -17.30 13.83
CA ARG A 490 1.39 -16.96 12.42
C ARG A 490 0.27 -17.66 11.66
N VAL A 491 -0.37 -18.64 12.30
CA VAL A 491 -1.39 -19.49 11.67
C VAL A 491 -2.54 -18.66 11.08
N ALA A 492 -3.15 -17.77 11.88
CA ALA A 492 -4.26 -16.94 11.44
C ALA A 492 -3.91 -16.07 10.21
N ARG A 493 -2.70 -15.49 10.21
CA ARG A 493 -2.23 -14.63 9.13
C ARG A 493 -1.97 -15.41 7.83
N VAL A 494 -1.35 -16.57 7.93
CA VAL A 494 -1.07 -17.39 6.74
C VAL A 494 -2.36 -17.90 6.14
N LEU A 495 -3.34 -18.30 6.96
CA LEU A 495 -4.65 -18.68 6.46
C LEU A 495 -5.36 -17.52 5.76
N ASP A 496 -5.33 -16.31 6.30
CA ASP A 496 -5.89 -15.11 5.67
C ASP A 496 -5.26 -14.83 4.29
N LEU A 497 -3.93 -14.92 4.20
CA LEU A 497 -3.19 -14.78 2.92
C LEU A 497 -3.57 -15.87 1.92
N LEU A 498 -3.65 -17.13 2.36
CA LEU A 498 -4.05 -18.25 1.52
C LEU A 498 -5.48 -18.06 0.98
N LEU A 499 -6.43 -17.71 1.82
CA LEU A 499 -7.81 -17.50 1.42
C LEU A 499 -7.96 -16.29 0.48
N THR A 500 -7.14 -15.27 0.64
CA THR A 500 -7.10 -14.10 -0.26
C THR A 500 -6.56 -14.48 -1.64
N ASP A 501 -5.54 -15.34 -1.70
CA ASP A 501 -4.92 -15.82 -2.95
C ASP A 501 -5.80 -16.82 -3.71
N LEU A 502 -6.73 -17.49 -3.03
CA LEU A 502 -7.63 -18.50 -3.60
C LEU A 502 -8.71 -17.94 -4.55
N VAL A 503 -8.88 -16.62 -4.58
CA VAL A 503 -9.85 -15.93 -5.46
C VAL A 503 -9.37 -15.85 -6.93
N GLY A 504 -8.11 -16.25 -7.25
CA GLY A 504 -7.52 -16.20 -8.61
C GLY A 504 -7.45 -17.57 -9.31
N GLU A 505 -7.63 -17.62 -10.64
CA GLU A 505 -7.44 -18.81 -11.46
C GLU A 505 -5.94 -19.09 -11.64
N ARG A 506 -5.44 -20.23 -11.10
CA ARG A 506 -4.05 -20.70 -11.23
C ARG A 506 -4.00 -22.18 -11.55
N THR A 507 -2.92 -22.61 -12.24
CA THR A 507 -2.69 -24.05 -12.49
C THR A 507 -2.35 -24.79 -11.19
N PRO A 508 -2.75 -26.07 -11.02
CA PRO A 508 -2.54 -26.83 -9.79
C PRO A 508 -1.07 -26.87 -9.31
N ASP A 509 -0.12 -27.13 -10.19
CA ASP A 509 1.31 -27.23 -9.83
C ASP A 509 1.90 -25.90 -9.36
N ARG A 510 1.54 -24.82 -10.02
CA ARG A 510 1.97 -23.48 -9.64
C ARG A 510 1.40 -23.09 -8.28
N ARG A 511 0.16 -23.48 -7.99
CA ARG A 511 -0.52 -23.25 -6.72
C ARG A 511 0.19 -23.98 -5.56
N LEU A 512 0.59 -25.26 -5.75
CA LEU A 512 1.33 -26.02 -4.74
C LEU A 512 2.66 -25.34 -4.38
N ARG A 513 3.45 -24.96 -5.38
CA ARG A 513 4.75 -24.32 -5.19
C ARG A 513 4.62 -22.95 -4.50
N GLU A 514 3.69 -22.10 -4.93
CA GLU A 514 3.46 -20.79 -4.32
C GLU A 514 2.98 -20.92 -2.88
N THR A 515 2.12 -21.90 -2.58
CA THR A 515 1.67 -22.19 -1.22
C THR A 515 2.79 -22.71 -0.33
N ALA A 516 3.59 -23.66 -0.82
CA ALA A 516 4.74 -24.17 -0.10
C ALA A 516 5.74 -23.03 0.22
N ALA A 517 5.98 -22.13 -0.74
CA ALA A 517 6.84 -20.96 -0.54
C ALA A 517 6.27 -19.99 0.51
N LEU A 518 4.95 -19.74 0.50
CA LEU A 518 4.28 -18.89 1.50
C LEU A 518 4.42 -19.47 2.91
N ILE A 519 4.12 -20.77 3.08
CA ILE A 519 4.24 -21.44 4.38
C ILE A 519 5.70 -21.44 4.84
N ALA A 520 6.66 -21.76 3.99
CA ALA A 520 8.08 -21.78 4.31
C ALA A 520 8.60 -20.40 4.76
N CYS A 521 8.25 -19.34 4.04
CA CYS A 521 8.63 -17.97 4.38
C CYS A 521 8.12 -17.53 5.76
N HIS A 522 6.89 -17.92 6.09
CA HIS A 522 6.30 -17.58 7.39
C HIS A 522 6.74 -18.53 8.53
N SER A 523 7.35 -19.65 8.24
CA SER A 523 7.84 -20.64 9.23
C SER A 523 9.35 -20.56 9.49
N ALA A 524 10.12 -19.93 8.60
CA ALA A 524 11.58 -19.84 8.72
C ALA A 524 12.04 -19.02 9.95
N VAL A 525 13.21 -19.38 10.48
CA VAL A 525 13.94 -18.59 11.49
C VAL A 525 14.17 -17.18 10.98
N ARG A 526 14.13 -16.21 11.89
CA ARG A 526 14.30 -14.82 11.50
C ARG A 526 15.77 -14.44 11.47
N PHE A 527 16.07 -13.42 10.69
CA PHE A 527 17.30 -12.68 10.84
C PHE A 527 17.31 -12.03 12.24
N GLY A 528 18.34 -12.26 13.04
CA GLY A 528 18.42 -11.82 14.43
C GLY A 528 18.24 -12.94 15.47
N ASP A 529 17.73 -14.11 15.07
CA ASP A 529 17.61 -15.26 15.97
C ASP A 529 19.01 -15.91 16.19
N ALA A 530 19.35 -16.16 17.45
CA ALA A 530 20.55 -16.92 17.78
C ALA A 530 20.28 -18.42 17.59
N LEU A 531 21.10 -19.10 16.80
CA LEU A 531 21.07 -20.55 16.64
C LEU A 531 22.11 -21.22 17.54
N THR A 532 21.76 -22.35 18.14
CA THR A 532 22.77 -23.20 18.78
C THR A 532 23.65 -23.85 17.70
N PRO A 533 24.90 -24.24 18.03
CA PRO A 533 25.80 -24.93 17.09
C PRO A 533 25.15 -26.18 16.46
N GLU A 534 24.38 -26.92 17.25
CA GLU A 534 23.67 -28.13 16.80
C GLU A 534 22.57 -27.77 15.76
N ALA A 535 21.76 -26.73 16.04
CA ALA A 535 20.71 -26.25 15.14
C ALA A 535 21.30 -25.67 13.84
N ALA A 536 22.40 -24.93 13.94
CA ALA A 536 23.12 -24.42 12.78
C ALA A 536 23.69 -25.56 11.92
N GLY A 537 24.33 -26.55 12.56
CA GLY A 537 24.85 -27.72 11.87
C GLY A 537 23.75 -28.56 11.20
N GLU A 538 22.57 -28.70 11.81
CA GLU A 538 21.41 -29.36 11.24
C GLU A 538 20.89 -28.61 10.01
N LEU A 539 20.80 -27.26 10.11
CA LEU A 539 20.38 -26.40 9.00
C LEU A 539 21.33 -26.55 7.80
N LEU A 540 22.64 -26.56 8.03
CA LEU A 540 23.64 -26.73 6.95
C LEU A 540 23.51 -28.10 6.28
N ARG A 541 23.32 -29.18 7.04
CA ARG A 541 23.11 -30.53 6.49
C ARG A 541 21.82 -30.61 5.67
N SER A 542 20.74 -30.03 6.21
CA SER A 542 19.43 -30.00 5.53
C SER A 542 19.49 -29.18 4.25
N LEU A 543 20.17 -28.01 4.26
CA LEU A 543 20.36 -27.18 3.08
C LEU A 543 21.15 -27.93 1.99
N ALA A 544 22.23 -28.62 2.36
CA ALA A 544 23.04 -29.39 1.39
C ALA A 544 22.27 -30.57 0.77
N ALA A 545 21.21 -31.04 1.41
CA ALA A 545 20.34 -32.10 0.92
C ALA A 545 19.20 -31.60 0.01
N THR A 546 18.98 -30.29 -0.12
CA THR A 546 17.94 -29.72 -1.01
C THR A 546 18.36 -29.77 -2.48
N ASP A 547 17.38 -29.71 -3.39
CA ASP A 547 17.65 -29.75 -4.83
C ASP A 547 18.35 -28.49 -5.35
N GLU A 548 18.05 -27.32 -4.76
CA GLU A 548 18.61 -26.01 -5.13
C GLU A 548 19.20 -25.26 -3.93
N PRO A 549 20.28 -25.75 -3.31
CA PRO A 549 20.78 -25.21 -2.04
C PRO A 549 21.34 -23.78 -2.12
N ILE A 550 21.61 -23.27 -3.32
CA ILE A 550 22.23 -21.95 -3.53
C ILE A 550 21.24 -20.79 -3.64
N SER A 551 19.93 -21.09 -3.71
CA SER A 551 18.87 -20.07 -3.80
C SER A 551 17.66 -20.43 -2.95
N CYS A 552 17.02 -19.43 -2.32
CA CYS A 552 15.74 -19.65 -1.64
C CYS A 552 14.58 -19.70 -2.66
N PRO A 553 13.35 -20.13 -2.28
CA PRO A 553 12.20 -20.21 -3.19
C PRO A 553 11.86 -18.90 -3.88
N HIS A 554 12.30 -17.79 -3.31
CA HIS A 554 12.11 -16.44 -3.83
C HIS A 554 13.26 -15.94 -4.72
N GLY A 555 14.27 -16.80 -5.01
CA GLY A 555 15.42 -16.47 -5.85
C GLY A 555 16.53 -15.68 -5.17
N ARG A 556 16.52 -15.53 -3.84
CA ARG A 556 17.64 -14.93 -3.10
C ARG A 556 18.78 -15.97 -2.97
N PRO A 557 20.04 -15.55 -3.12
CA PRO A 557 21.16 -16.43 -2.81
C PRO A 557 21.12 -16.82 -1.33
N THR A 558 21.25 -18.11 -1.05
CA THR A 558 21.36 -18.67 0.30
C THR A 558 22.81 -18.67 0.78
N THR A 559 23.76 -18.73 -0.16
CA THR A 559 25.19 -18.93 0.12
C THR A 559 26.06 -17.99 -0.69
N LEU A 560 27.14 -17.52 -0.05
CA LEU A 560 28.25 -16.82 -0.68
C LEU A 560 29.52 -17.66 -0.44
N ILE A 561 30.16 -18.10 -1.50
CA ILE A 561 31.38 -18.92 -1.44
C ILE A 561 32.59 -18.03 -1.71
N LEU A 562 33.57 -18.06 -0.80
CA LEU A 562 34.85 -17.36 -0.90
C LEU A 562 35.97 -18.39 -1.02
N PRO A 563 36.45 -18.69 -2.25
CA PRO A 563 37.56 -19.64 -2.46
C PRO A 563 38.87 -19.17 -1.80
N ASP A 564 39.71 -20.12 -1.40
CA ASP A 564 41.02 -19.85 -0.74
C ASP A 564 41.95 -18.97 -1.60
N ASP A 565 41.97 -19.19 -2.91
CA ASP A 565 42.77 -18.36 -3.82
C ASP A 565 42.26 -16.91 -3.88
N GLN A 566 40.98 -16.67 -3.76
CA GLN A 566 40.41 -15.33 -3.65
C GLN A 566 40.75 -14.68 -2.31
N LEU A 567 40.64 -15.44 -1.22
CA LEU A 567 41.04 -14.96 0.12
C LEU A 567 42.52 -14.60 0.16
N ARG A 568 43.40 -15.46 -0.38
CA ARG A 568 44.85 -15.18 -0.46
C ARG A 568 45.14 -13.90 -1.24
N ARG A 569 44.46 -13.69 -2.39
CA ARG A 569 44.57 -12.45 -3.16
C ARG A 569 44.14 -11.22 -2.38
N LEU A 570 43.01 -11.28 -1.67
CA LEU A 570 42.52 -10.19 -0.83
C LEU A 570 43.50 -9.82 0.29
N PHE A 571 44.17 -10.83 0.89
CA PHE A 571 45.19 -10.64 1.93
C PHE A 571 46.61 -10.46 1.37
N LYS A 572 46.77 -10.32 0.03
CA LYS A 572 48.06 -10.18 -0.66
C LYS A 572 49.06 -11.28 -0.25
N ARG A 573 48.59 -12.49 -0.01
CA ARG A 573 49.40 -13.68 0.25
C ARG A 573 49.64 -14.47 -1.03
N PRO A 574 50.86 -15.03 -1.23
CA PRO A 574 51.18 -15.87 -2.38
C PRO A 574 50.34 -17.15 -2.43
#